data_529af6826c5a01e70bd54b2b8c131da4
#
_entry.id   529af6826c5a01e70bd54b2b8c131da4
#
_cell.length_a   1.000
_cell.length_b   1.000
_cell.length_c   1.000
_cell.angle_alpha   90.00
_cell.angle_beta   90.00
_cell.angle_gamma   90.00
#
_symmetry.space_group_name_H-M   'P 1'
#
loop_
_entity.id
_entity.type
_entity.pdbx_description
1 polymer ?
#
loop_
_entity_poly.entity_id
_entity_poly.type
_entity_poly.pdbx_seq_one_letter_code
_entity_poly.pdbx_strand_id
1 'polypeptide(L)'
;SNNEAAKDSLLQILDTLPADSSRLEMLYSLAYLDPMSPSCVYYLGKLLEEATTQDNKYYQCLALYAHVVYYFNHQDEENTVIWMDKLSPVALKNNSYSLYFEGKRAEITIHIIKHKIEYSITQAEEMFKLAQKLNNPQGMSSAKLCLMTAYMMTARFKEGEEAGFEAYRLLPPAASLESRKSVLQEIALSCSATRNKNFLKYLQEYKKVLDTLSEAKQTPKAYSYLLLESLYADYYLNEGTLDEARPHL
;
A
#
# COMPACT_ATOMS: atom_id res chain seq x y z
N SER A 1 1.50 -29.07 -8.23
CA SER A 1 0.71 -28.15 -7.36
C SER A 1 -0.34 -27.41 -8.19
N ASN A 2 -1.40 -26.91 -7.56
CA ASN A 2 -2.44 -26.13 -8.28
C ASN A 2 -1.86 -24.94 -9.04
N ASN A 3 -0.78 -24.33 -8.55
CA ASN A 3 -0.11 -23.20 -9.21
C ASN A 3 0.65 -23.60 -10.47
N GLU A 4 1.25 -24.78 -10.53
CA GLU A 4 1.94 -25.25 -11.75
C GLU A 4 0.95 -25.55 -12.87
N ALA A 5 -0.15 -26.23 -12.58
CA ALA A 5 -1.20 -26.49 -13.56
C ALA A 5 -1.83 -25.19 -14.08
N ALA A 6 -2.07 -24.20 -13.20
CA ALA A 6 -2.55 -22.88 -13.58
C ALA A 6 -1.52 -22.15 -14.45
N LYS A 7 -0.25 -22.23 -14.12
CA LYS A 7 0.84 -21.62 -14.90
C LYS A 7 0.92 -22.22 -16.31
N ASP A 8 0.90 -23.53 -16.41
CA ASP A 8 0.95 -24.22 -17.73
C ASP A 8 -0.25 -23.85 -18.61
N SER A 9 -1.45 -23.76 -18.01
CA SER A 9 -2.66 -23.32 -18.69
C SER A 9 -2.53 -21.88 -19.22
N LEU A 10 -2.03 -20.96 -18.40
CA LEU A 10 -1.84 -19.56 -18.80
C LEU A 10 -0.75 -19.41 -19.85
N LEU A 11 0.32 -20.19 -19.81
CA LEU A 11 1.37 -20.18 -20.83
C LEU A 11 0.85 -20.66 -22.20
N GLN A 12 0.00 -21.70 -22.21
CA GLN A 12 -0.63 -22.18 -23.46
C GLN A 12 -1.54 -21.09 -24.06
N ILE A 13 -2.31 -20.39 -23.23
CA ILE A 13 -3.16 -19.28 -23.68
C ILE A 13 -2.29 -18.12 -24.20
N LEU A 14 -1.21 -17.76 -23.50
CA LEU A 14 -0.30 -16.67 -23.88
C LEU A 14 0.24 -16.86 -25.29
N ASP A 15 0.63 -18.09 -25.67
CA ASP A 15 1.17 -18.41 -26.99
C ASP A 15 0.17 -18.19 -28.14
N THR A 16 -1.13 -18.15 -27.82
CA THR A 16 -2.22 -17.93 -28.79
C THR A 16 -2.68 -16.49 -28.86
N LEU A 17 -2.30 -15.64 -27.91
CA LEU A 17 -2.77 -14.25 -27.85
C LEU A 17 -2.03 -13.35 -28.83
N PRO A 18 -2.73 -12.40 -29.48
CA PRO A 18 -2.10 -11.37 -30.28
C PRO A 18 -1.27 -10.42 -29.43
N ALA A 19 -0.39 -9.65 -30.07
CA ALA A 19 0.42 -8.63 -29.39
C ALA A 19 -0.44 -7.38 -29.10
N ASP A 20 -1.32 -7.50 -28.13
CA ASP A 20 -2.23 -6.44 -27.64
C ASP A 20 -2.33 -6.45 -26.11
N SER A 21 -3.28 -5.68 -25.57
CA SER A 21 -3.49 -5.57 -24.12
C SER A 21 -3.87 -6.89 -23.45
N SER A 22 -4.52 -7.81 -24.15
CA SER A 22 -4.87 -9.14 -23.61
C SER A 22 -3.63 -9.95 -23.25
N ARG A 23 -2.60 -9.87 -24.11
CA ARG A 23 -1.31 -10.51 -23.86
C ARG A 23 -0.57 -9.87 -22.69
N LEU A 24 -0.62 -8.54 -22.56
CA LEU A 24 -0.03 -7.79 -21.45
C LEU A 24 -0.70 -8.16 -20.12
N GLU A 25 -2.03 -8.25 -20.09
CA GLU A 25 -2.79 -8.69 -18.92
C GLU A 25 -2.41 -10.13 -18.50
N MET A 26 -2.22 -11.03 -19.48
CA MET A 26 -1.81 -12.40 -19.21
C MET A 26 -0.41 -12.48 -18.61
N LEU A 27 0.55 -11.69 -19.12
CA LEU A 27 1.90 -11.60 -18.55
C LEU A 27 1.88 -11.08 -17.11
N TYR A 28 1.03 -10.09 -16.82
CA TYR A 28 0.82 -9.59 -15.46
C TYR A 28 0.25 -10.68 -14.55
N SER A 29 -0.75 -11.42 -15.02
CA SER A 29 -1.35 -12.53 -14.28
C SER A 29 -0.34 -13.66 -13.98
N LEU A 30 0.52 -13.99 -14.95
CA LEU A 30 1.60 -14.96 -14.77
C LEU A 30 2.61 -14.50 -13.70
N ALA A 31 2.97 -13.23 -13.69
CA ALA A 31 3.87 -12.68 -12.67
C ALA A 31 3.29 -12.86 -11.25
N TYR A 32 1.99 -12.66 -11.10
CA TYR A 32 1.33 -12.69 -9.78
C TYR A 32 0.81 -14.06 -9.34
N LEU A 33 1.05 -15.14 -10.10
CA LEU A 33 0.82 -16.51 -9.62
C LEU A 33 1.70 -16.85 -8.43
N ASP A 34 2.93 -16.36 -8.42
CA ASP A 34 3.88 -16.51 -7.32
C ASP A 34 4.67 -15.21 -7.14
N PRO A 35 4.07 -14.19 -6.48
CA PRO A 35 4.60 -12.84 -6.44
C PRO A 35 5.94 -12.69 -5.70
N MET A 36 6.33 -13.69 -4.91
CA MET A 36 7.59 -13.67 -4.17
C MET A 36 8.72 -14.44 -4.88
N SER A 37 8.43 -15.15 -5.96
CA SER A 37 9.43 -15.96 -6.66
C SER A 37 10.19 -15.18 -7.72
N PRO A 38 11.39 -15.65 -8.12
CA PRO A 38 12.12 -15.08 -9.25
C PRO A 38 11.33 -15.10 -10.58
N SER A 39 10.35 -16.01 -10.72
CA SER A 39 9.49 -16.04 -11.90
C SER A 39 8.60 -14.80 -12.02
N CYS A 40 8.24 -14.16 -10.90
CA CYS A 40 7.50 -12.90 -10.90
C CYS A 40 8.30 -11.84 -11.66
N VAL A 41 9.52 -11.57 -11.26
CA VAL A 41 10.35 -10.53 -11.89
C VAL A 41 10.68 -10.85 -13.36
N TYR A 42 10.78 -12.13 -13.70
CA TYR A 42 10.94 -12.56 -15.09
C TYR A 42 9.73 -12.15 -15.96
N TYR A 43 8.51 -12.47 -15.52
CA TYR A 43 7.31 -12.09 -16.28
C TYR A 43 7.03 -10.60 -16.26
N LEU A 44 7.38 -9.89 -15.18
CA LEU A 44 7.33 -8.42 -15.14
C LEU A 44 8.30 -7.79 -16.16
N GLY A 45 9.49 -8.39 -16.33
CA GLY A 45 10.44 -7.97 -17.35
C GLY A 45 9.89 -8.15 -18.77
N LYS A 46 9.26 -9.29 -19.05
CA LYS A 46 8.56 -9.55 -20.32
C LYS A 46 7.39 -8.59 -20.55
N LEU A 47 6.62 -8.32 -19.52
CA LEU A 47 5.52 -7.35 -19.58
C LEU A 47 6.05 -5.95 -19.95
N LEU A 48 7.12 -5.50 -19.32
CA LEU A 48 7.72 -4.19 -19.61
C LEU A 48 8.23 -4.11 -21.04
N GLU A 49 8.92 -5.14 -21.52
CA GLU A 49 9.42 -5.23 -22.89
C GLU A 49 8.29 -5.15 -23.92
N GLU A 50 7.25 -5.98 -23.77
CA GLU A 50 6.12 -6.00 -24.70
C GLU A 50 5.26 -4.73 -24.61
N ALA A 51 5.02 -4.20 -23.41
CA ALA A 51 4.30 -2.94 -23.24
C ALA A 51 5.05 -1.76 -23.89
N THR A 52 6.37 -1.77 -23.85
CA THR A 52 7.22 -0.78 -24.50
C THR A 52 7.11 -0.91 -26.03
N THR A 53 7.19 -2.12 -26.56
CA THR A 53 7.05 -2.40 -28.00
C THR A 53 5.68 -2.00 -28.53
N GLN A 54 4.62 -2.21 -27.76
CA GLN A 54 3.24 -1.84 -28.11
C GLN A 54 2.93 -0.36 -27.85
N ASP A 55 3.86 0.41 -27.28
CA ASP A 55 3.66 1.79 -26.80
C ASP A 55 2.47 1.92 -25.81
N ASN A 56 2.20 0.87 -25.02
CA ASN A 56 1.13 0.85 -24.03
C ASN A 56 1.61 1.49 -22.71
N LYS A 57 1.31 2.77 -22.53
CA LYS A 57 1.78 3.56 -21.39
C LYS A 57 1.26 3.06 -20.04
N TYR A 58 0.03 2.56 -20.01
CA TYR A 58 -0.54 2.02 -18.77
C TYR A 58 0.25 0.80 -18.29
N TYR A 59 0.46 -0.20 -19.14
CA TYR A 59 1.20 -1.39 -18.77
C TYR A 59 2.71 -1.14 -18.59
N GLN A 60 3.29 -0.15 -19.26
CA GLN A 60 4.65 0.30 -18.95
C GLN A 60 4.76 0.78 -17.52
N CYS A 61 3.89 1.71 -17.09
CA CYS A 61 3.86 2.21 -15.71
C CYS A 61 3.55 1.09 -14.72
N LEU A 62 2.60 0.22 -15.02
CA LEU A 62 2.21 -0.89 -14.15
C LEU A 62 3.37 -1.88 -13.95
N ALA A 63 4.10 -2.22 -15.02
CA ALA A 63 5.26 -3.10 -14.93
C ALA A 63 6.39 -2.49 -14.11
N LEU A 64 6.69 -1.20 -14.30
CA LEU A 64 7.69 -0.47 -13.53
C LEU A 64 7.31 -0.41 -12.04
N TYR A 65 6.07 -0.08 -11.74
CA TYR A 65 5.54 -0.09 -10.37
C TYR A 65 5.62 -1.47 -9.74
N ALA A 66 5.23 -2.51 -10.47
CA ALA A 66 5.27 -3.88 -9.98
C ALA A 66 6.70 -4.34 -9.63
N HIS A 67 7.73 -3.87 -10.35
CA HIS A 67 9.12 -4.10 -9.96
C HIS A 67 9.46 -3.39 -8.64
N VAL A 68 9.00 -2.14 -8.43
CA VAL A 68 9.19 -1.44 -7.15
C VAL A 68 8.60 -2.27 -6.00
N VAL A 69 7.36 -2.77 -6.17
CA VAL A 69 6.68 -3.60 -5.16
C VAL A 69 7.40 -4.92 -4.91
N TYR A 70 7.87 -5.58 -5.97
CA TYR A 70 8.62 -6.83 -5.85
C TYR A 70 9.86 -6.66 -4.98
N TYR A 71 10.69 -5.67 -5.29
CA TYR A 71 11.94 -5.44 -4.54
C TYR A 71 11.67 -4.89 -3.14
N PHE A 72 10.65 -4.05 -2.97
CA PHE A 72 10.19 -3.63 -1.63
C PHE A 72 9.81 -4.83 -0.76
N ASN A 73 9.03 -5.78 -1.27
CA ASN A 73 8.61 -6.98 -0.56
C ASN A 73 9.80 -7.90 -0.18
N HIS A 74 10.86 -7.86 -0.97
CA HIS A 74 12.13 -8.55 -0.67
C HIS A 74 13.07 -7.75 0.23
N GLN A 75 12.65 -6.57 0.71
CA GLN A 75 13.46 -5.64 1.50
C GLN A 75 14.79 -5.24 0.83
N ASP A 76 14.82 -5.25 -0.48
CA ASP A 76 15.93 -4.83 -1.32
C ASP A 76 15.82 -3.32 -1.59
N GLU A 77 16.45 -2.52 -0.73
CA GLU A 77 16.42 -1.06 -0.81
C GLU A 77 17.01 -0.54 -2.13
N GLU A 78 18.16 -1.07 -2.53
CA GLU A 78 18.87 -0.61 -3.72
C GLU A 78 18.01 -0.76 -4.98
N ASN A 79 17.47 -1.95 -5.21
CA ASN A 79 16.62 -2.18 -6.37
C ASN A 79 15.26 -1.47 -6.26
N THR A 80 14.70 -1.30 -5.08
CA THR A 80 13.49 -0.48 -4.89
C THR A 80 13.71 0.93 -5.40
N VAL A 81 14.82 1.57 -5.04
CA VAL A 81 15.19 2.92 -5.50
C VAL A 81 15.43 2.94 -7.01
N ILE A 82 16.21 2.00 -7.54
CA ILE A 82 16.51 1.93 -8.99
C ILE A 82 15.21 1.85 -9.81
N TRP A 83 14.27 1.00 -9.41
CA TRP A 83 13.02 0.86 -10.14
C TRP A 83 12.08 2.04 -9.93
N MET A 84 12.11 2.68 -8.76
CA MET A 84 11.36 3.93 -8.55
C MET A 84 11.90 5.07 -9.42
N ASP A 85 13.21 5.16 -9.60
CA ASP A 85 13.84 6.14 -10.49
C ASP A 85 13.44 5.93 -11.96
N LYS A 86 13.22 4.67 -12.37
CA LYS A 86 12.70 4.35 -13.71
C LYS A 86 11.20 4.68 -13.84
N LEU A 87 10.41 4.41 -12.80
CA LEU A 87 8.97 4.67 -12.79
C LEU A 87 8.65 6.18 -12.83
N SER A 88 9.35 6.98 -12.04
CA SER A 88 9.03 8.38 -11.78
C SER A 88 8.82 9.21 -13.05
N PRO A 89 9.78 9.28 -14.00
CA PRO A 89 9.60 10.10 -15.20
C PRO A 89 8.46 9.60 -16.09
N VAL A 90 8.28 8.31 -16.21
CA VAL A 90 7.25 7.71 -17.08
C VAL A 90 5.86 7.94 -16.48
N ALA A 91 5.69 7.69 -15.17
CA ALA A 91 4.42 7.88 -14.49
C ALA A 91 3.98 9.35 -14.46
N LEU A 92 4.89 10.27 -14.17
CA LEU A 92 4.57 11.70 -14.15
C LEU A 92 4.23 12.23 -15.55
N LYS A 93 4.98 11.82 -16.58
CA LYS A 93 4.70 12.21 -17.96
C LYS A 93 3.33 11.72 -18.46
N ASN A 94 2.91 10.53 -18.02
CA ASN A 94 1.66 9.91 -18.44
C ASN A 94 0.49 10.16 -17.47
N ASN A 95 0.65 11.03 -16.49
CA ASN A 95 -0.35 11.31 -15.45
C ASN A 95 -0.79 10.06 -14.66
N SER A 96 0.07 9.04 -14.57
CA SER A 96 -0.14 7.83 -13.76
C SER A 96 0.18 8.09 -12.29
N TYR A 97 -0.47 9.10 -11.71
CA TYR A 97 -0.15 9.61 -10.38
C TYR A 97 -0.38 8.59 -9.28
N SER A 98 -1.40 7.74 -9.40
CA SER A 98 -1.66 6.68 -8.42
C SER A 98 -0.45 5.76 -8.29
N LEU A 99 0.08 5.25 -9.40
CA LEU A 99 1.25 4.37 -9.41
C LEU A 99 2.52 5.09 -8.93
N TYR A 100 2.68 6.37 -9.31
CA TYR A 100 3.80 7.19 -8.84
C TYR A 100 3.79 7.32 -7.31
N PHE A 101 2.67 7.75 -6.71
CA PHE A 101 2.60 7.98 -5.27
C PHE A 101 2.66 6.68 -4.46
N GLU A 102 2.07 5.59 -4.93
CA GLU A 102 2.21 4.28 -4.28
C GLU A 102 3.65 3.74 -4.36
N GLY A 103 4.32 3.90 -5.50
CA GLY A 103 5.73 3.55 -5.64
C GLY A 103 6.63 4.40 -4.74
N LYS A 104 6.37 5.71 -4.66
CA LYS A 104 7.11 6.63 -3.78
C LYS A 104 6.90 6.30 -2.31
N ARG A 105 5.70 5.93 -1.93
CA ARG A 105 5.40 5.45 -0.58
C ARG A 105 6.20 4.19 -0.25
N ALA A 106 6.30 3.23 -1.16
CA ALA A 106 7.11 2.03 -0.96
C ALA A 106 8.59 2.38 -0.76
N GLU A 107 9.15 3.27 -1.59
CA GLU A 107 10.53 3.76 -1.46
C GLU A 107 10.77 4.42 -0.10
N ILE A 108 9.90 5.35 0.32
CA ILE A 108 10.04 6.02 1.62
C ILE A 108 9.91 5.01 2.76
N THR A 109 8.99 4.08 2.67
CA THR A 109 8.77 3.05 3.70
C THR A 109 9.99 2.15 3.86
N ILE A 110 10.65 1.75 2.77
CA ILE A 110 11.86 0.93 2.91
C ILE A 110 13.00 1.71 3.56
N HIS A 111 13.13 3.01 3.29
CA HIS A 111 14.10 3.87 3.97
C HIS A 111 13.81 3.98 5.47
N ILE A 112 12.53 4.04 5.88
CA ILE A 112 12.13 4.01 7.30
C ILE A 112 12.55 2.67 7.92
N ILE A 113 12.26 1.55 7.26
CA ILE A 113 12.64 0.20 7.72
C ILE A 113 14.16 0.07 7.88
N LYS A 114 14.93 0.74 7.00
CA LYS A 114 16.40 0.79 7.08
C LYS A 114 16.94 1.87 8.02
N HIS A 115 16.08 2.45 8.87
CA HIS A 115 16.41 3.47 9.87
C HIS A 115 16.96 4.81 9.32
N LYS A 116 16.67 5.14 8.06
CA LYS A 116 17.00 6.43 7.43
C LYS A 116 15.90 7.47 7.69
N ILE A 117 15.56 7.71 8.96
CA ILE A 117 14.34 8.40 9.36
C ILE A 117 14.30 9.85 8.88
N GLU A 118 15.34 10.64 9.15
CA GLU A 118 15.35 12.07 8.75
C GLU A 118 15.30 12.24 7.22
N TYR A 119 15.98 11.35 6.49
CA TYR A 119 15.90 11.30 5.04
C TYR A 119 14.47 10.97 4.57
N SER A 120 13.83 10.01 5.22
CA SER A 120 12.44 9.60 4.92
C SER A 120 11.44 10.73 5.20
N ILE A 121 11.63 11.50 6.28
CA ILE A 121 10.81 12.66 6.59
C ILE A 121 10.92 13.70 5.46
N THR A 122 12.15 14.02 5.05
CA THR A 122 12.39 14.96 3.95
C THR A 122 11.71 14.51 2.66
N GLN A 123 11.87 13.23 2.29
CA GLN A 123 11.23 12.67 1.10
C GLN A 123 9.69 12.71 1.19
N ALA A 124 9.11 12.42 2.36
CA ALA A 124 7.66 12.47 2.56
C ALA A 124 7.12 13.91 2.46
N GLU A 125 7.85 14.90 2.96
CA GLU A 125 7.49 16.31 2.81
C GLU A 125 7.56 16.78 1.35
N GLU A 126 8.58 16.35 0.60
CA GLU A 126 8.70 16.61 -0.83
C GLU A 126 7.56 15.94 -1.62
N MET A 127 7.23 14.70 -1.29
CA MET A 127 6.09 13.97 -1.85
C MET A 127 4.78 14.71 -1.60
N PHE A 128 4.58 15.24 -0.39
CA PHE A 128 3.40 16.03 -0.04
C PHE A 128 3.30 17.30 -0.89
N LYS A 129 4.39 18.06 -1.03
CA LYS A 129 4.43 19.28 -1.86
C LYS A 129 4.12 18.97 -3.33
N LEU A 130 4.65 17.89 -3.86
CA LEU A 130 4.34 17.47 -5.23
C LEU A 130 2.88 17.09 -5.38
N ALA A 131 2.33 16.32 -4.43
CA ALA A 131 0.92 15.94 -4.43
C ALA A 131 -0.02 17.15 -4.36
N GLN A 132 0.34 18.18 -3.57
CA GLN A 132 -0.38 19.45 -3.54
C GLN A 132 -0.33 20.17 -4.90
N LYS A 133 0.85 20.26 -5.52
CA LYS A 133 1.03 20.87 -6.83
C LYS A 133 0.20 20.18 -7.92
N LEU A 134 0.05 18.86 -7.81
CA LEU A 134 -0.72 18.04 -8.75
C LEU A 134 -2.22 17.94 -8.38
N ASN A 135 -2.66 18.61 -7.31
CA ASN A 135 -4.03 18.50 -6.76
C ASN A 135 -4.45 17.03 -6.54
N ASN A 136 -3.56 16.22 -5.96
CA ASN A 136 -3.78 14.79 -5.73
C ASN A 136 -3.97 14.49 -4.24
N PRO A 137 -5.23 14.46 -3.73
CA PRO A 137 -5.50 14.24 -2.30
C PRO A 137 -5.03 12.86 -1.81
N GLN A 138 -5.09 11.83 -2.66
CA GLN A 138 -4.59 10.49 -2.34
C GLN A 138 -3.08 10.50 -2.11
N GLY A 139 -2.32 11.20 -2.95
CA GLY A 139 -0.88 11.38 -2.78
C GLY A 139 -0.54 12.17 -1.53
N MET A 140 -1.32 13.22 -1.22
CA MET A 140 -1.16 13.98 0.03
C MET A 140 -1.39 13.10 1.27
N SER A 141 -2.45 12.29 1.26
CA SER A 141 -2.74 11.33 2.34
C SER A 141 -1.61 10.31 2.50
N SER A 142 -1.14 9.72 1.41
CA SER A 142 -0.03 8.75 1.44
C SER A 142 1.27 9.35 1.99
N ALA A 143 1.58 10.60 1.66
CA ALA A 143 2.74 11.31 2.21
C ALA A 143 2.62 11.53 3.73
N LYS A 144 1.44 11.90 4.21
CA LYS A 144 1.17 12.04 5.65
C LYS A 144 1.26 10.71 6.40
N LEU A 145 0.87 9.59 5.78
CA LEU A 145 1.08 8.26 6.36
C LEU A 145 2.58 7.91 6.48
N CYS A 146 3.39 8.27 5.50
CA CYS A 146 4.84 8.10 5.59
C CYS A 146 5.42 8.91 6.77
N LEU A 147 4.98 10.17 6.93
CA LEU A 147 5.40 11.00 8.07
C LEU A 147 4.97 10.39 9.41
N MET A 148 3.73 9.92 9.50
CA MET A 148 3.24 9.24 10.70
C MET A 148 4.14 8.05 11.06
N THR A 149 4.43 7.17 10.11
CA THR A 149 5.28 6.00 10.33
C THR A 149 6.68 6.40 10.81
N ALA A 150 7.30 7.40 10.17
CA ALA A 150 8.62 7.90 10.55
C ALA A 150 8.63 8.50 11.97
N TYR A 151 7.63 9.29 12.31
CA TYR A 151 7.52 9.90 13.65
C TYR A 151 7.27 8.86 14.74
N MET A 152 6.40 7.87 14.46
CA MET A 152 6.14 6.77 15.41
C MET A 152 7.41 5.94 15.69
N MET A 153 8.22 5.69 14.67
CA MET A 153 9.50 4.96 14.81
C MET A 153 10.54 5.69 15.66
N THR A 154 10.43 6.99 15.81
CA THR A 154 11.33 7.84 16.62
C THR A 154 10.71 8.31 17.93
N ALA A 155 9.60 7.69 18.35
CA ALA A 155 8.85 8.06 19.55
C ALA A 155 8.32 9.53 19.54
N ARG A 156 8.22 10.15 18.37
CA ARG A 156 7.59 11.46 18.17
C ARG A 156 6.07 11.26 18.01
N PHE A 157 5.46 10.67 19.03
CA PHE A 157 4.08 10.14 18.98
C PHE A 157 3.05 11.22 18.67
N LYS A 158 3.20 12.42 19.24
CA LYS A 158 2.27 13.52 19.00
C LYS A 158 2.26 13.96 17.53
N GLU A 159 3.44 14.13 16.95
CA GLU A 159 3.60 14.49 15.54
C GLU A 159 3.10 13.37 14.61
N GLY A 160 3.35 12.12 14.98
CA GLY A 160 2.83 10.96 14.26
C GLY A 160 1.31 10.90 14.26
N GLU A 161 0.68 11.16 15.40
CA GLU A 161 -0.77 11.19 15.55
C GLU A 161 -1.39 12.33 14.71
N GLU A 162 -0.83 13.53 14.77
CA GLU A 162 -1.28 14.67 13.95
C GLU A 162 -1.18 14.36 12.45
N ALA A 163 -0.07 13.77 12.00
CA ALA A 163 0.11 13.34 10.62
C ALA A 163 -0.93 12.28 10.19
N GLY A 164 -1.23 11.31 11.05
CA GLY A 164 -2.25 10.29 10.81
C GLY A 164 -3.64 10.89 10.64
N PHE A 165 -4.03 11.81 11.51
CA PHE A 165 -5.33 12.49 11.41
C PHE A 165 -5.44 13.36 10.15
N GLU A 166 -4.36 14.02 9.76
CA GLU A 166 -4.31 14.75 8.50
C GLU A 166 -4.45 13.80 7.29
N ALA A 167 -3.75 12.64 7.31
CA ALA A 167 -3.88 11.64 6.27
C ALA A 167 -5.33 11.20 6.08
N TYR A 168 -6.05 10.97 7.17
CA TYR A 168 -7.46 10.60 7.14
C TYR A 168 -8.36 11.70 6.56
N ARG A 169 -8.15 12.95 6.98
CA ARG A 169 -8.90 14.10 6.47
C ARG A 169 -8.67 14.37 4.99
N LEU A 170 -7.48 14.05 4.49
CA LEU A 170 -7.09 14.24 3.09
C LEU A 170 -7.62 13.13 2.17
N LEU A 171 -8.10 12.01 2.69
CA LEU A 171 -8.70 10.96 1.86
C LEU A 171 -9.94 11.51 1.15
N PRO A 172 -9.99 11.42 -0.19
CA PRO A 172 -11.18 11.86 -0.93
C PRO A 172 -12.39 10.98 -0.59
N PRO A 173 -13.63 11.51 -0.72
CA PRO A 173 -14.83 10.71 -0.52
C PRO A 173 -14.88 9.44 -1.39
N ALA A 174 -14.33 9.52 -2.60
CA ALA A 174 -14.23 8.40 -3.54
C ALA A 174 -13.05 7.44 -3.28
N ALA A 175 -12.26 7.65 -2.21
CA ALA A 175 -11.18 6.74 -1.86
C ALA A 175 -11.70 5.32 -1.64
N SER A 176 -10.94 4.33 -2.10
CA SER A 176 -11.32 2.93 -1.94
C SER A 176 -11.44 2.52 -0.47
N LEU A 177 -12.26 1.51 -0.18
CA LEU A 177 -12.35 0.95 1.17
C LEU A 177 -11.01 0.40 1.66
N GLU A 178 -10.18 -0.12 0.77
CA GLU A 178 -8.82 -0.58 1.10
C GLU A 178 -7.91 0.57 1.54
N SER A 179 -7.96 1.71 0.85
CA SER A 179 -7.23 2.92 1.26
C SER A 179 -7.70 3.42 2.63
N ARG A 180 -9.01 3.46 2.87
CA ARG A 180 -9.59 3.84 4.16
C ARG A 180 -9.19 2.88 5.27
N LYS A 181 -9.26 1.57 5.00
CA LYS A 181 -8.83 0.52 5.93
C LYS A 181 -7.39 0.74 6.35
N SER A 182 -6.49 0.95 5.40
CA SER A 182 -5.07 1.14 5.68
C SER A 182 -4.81 2.36 6.57
N VAL A 183 -5.43 3.50 6.27
CA VAL A 183 -5.27 4.72 7.08
C VAL A 183 -5.85 4.53 8.50
N LEU A 184 -7.05 3.97 8.63
CA LEU A 184 -7.70 3.76 9.92
C LEU A 184 -6.94 2.75 10.79
N GLN A 185 -6.37 1.71 10.18
CA GLN A 185 -5.52 0.75 10.89
C GLN A 185 -4.32 1.44 11.55
N GLU A 186 -3.59 2.25 10.79
CA GLU A 186 -2.43 2.98 11.30
C GLU A 186 -2.82 4.00 12.39
N ILE A 187 -3.93 4.70 12.20
CA ILE A 187 -4.45 5.64 13.20
C ILE A 187 -4.85 4.89 14.49
N ALA A 188 -5.54 3.76 14.38
CA ALA A 188 -5.94 2.98 15.54
C ALA A 188 -4.73 2.46 16.33
N LEU A 189 -3.69 1.99 15.64
CA LEU A 189 -2.42 1.61 16.26
C LEU A 189 -1.74 2.80 16.96
N SER A 190 -1.72 3.97 16.34
CA SER A 190 -1.18 5.19 16.92
C SER A 190 -1.98 5.62 18.16
N CYS A 191 -3.31 5.61 18.07
CA CYS A 191 -4.18 5.95 19.20
C CYS A 191 -3.99 5.00 20.40
N SER A 192 -3.77 3.71 20.15
CA SER A 192 -3.42 2.74 21.20
C SER A 192 -2.11 3.13 21.90
N ALA A 193 -1.07 3.41 21.12
CA ALA A 193 0.25 3.77 21.66
C ALA A 193 0.23 5.09 22.44
N THR A 194 -0.56 6.08 22.02
CA THR A 194 -0.63 7.42 22.63
C THR A 194 -1.74 7.57 23.67
N ARG A 195 -2.58 6.56 23.85
CA ARG A 195 -3.80 6.64 24.69
C ARG A 195 -4.70 7.81 24.30
N ASN A 196 -4.88 8.04 23.00
CA ASN A 196 -5.67 9.12 22.48
C ASN A 196 -7.15 8.98 22.84
N LYS A 197 -7.77 10.08 23.26
CA LYS A 197 -9.21 10.12 23.62
C LYS A 197 -10.16 9.72 22.47
N ASN A 198 -9.71 9.79 21.22
CA ASN A 198 -10.49 9.41 20.06
C ASN A 198 -10.28 7.93 19.66
N PHE A 199 -9.56 7.13 20.45
CA PHE A 199 -9.21 5.75 20.12
C PHE A 199 -10.45 4.92 19.81
N LEU A 200 -11.46 4.92 20.68
CA LEU A 200 -12.70 4.16 20.44
C LEU A 200 -13.41 4.59 19.16
N LYS A 201 -13.44 5.89 18.86
CA LYS A 201 -14.04 6.42 17.62
C LYS A 201 -13.37 5.80 16.40
N TYR A 202 -12.04 5.79 16.34
CA TYR A 202 -11.32 5.25 15.18
C TYR A 202 -11.39 3.73 15.09
N LEU A 203 -11.47 3.03 16.22
CA LEU A 203 -11.75 1.59 16.23
C LEU A 203 -13.12 1.28 15.62
N GLN A 204 -14.16 2.05 15.97
CA GLN A 204 -15.51 1.89 15.42
C GLN A 204 -15.55 2.17 13.92
N GLU A 205 -14.85 3.21 13.46
CA GLU A 205 -14.72 3.51 12.03
C GLU A 205 -13.95 2.42 11.28
N TYR A 206 -12.87 1.90 11.85
CA TYR A 206 -12.11 0.78 11.30
C TYR A 206 -12.98 -0.47 11.17
N LYS A 207 -13.71 -0.83 12.23
CA LYS A 207 -14.65 -1.95 12.22
C LYS A 207 -15.70 -1.80 11.10
N LYS A 208 -16.27 -0.62 10.97
CA LYS A 208 -17.28 -0.34 9.92
C LYS A 208 -16.72 -0.57 8.51
N VAL A 209 -15.49 -0.16 8.25
CA VAL A 209 -14.84 -0.41 6.95
C VAL A 209 -14.60 -1.90 6.72
N LEU A 210 -14.13 -2.64 7.74
CA LEU A 210 -13.92 -4.09 7.64
C LEU A 210 -15.24 -4.83 7.37
N ASP A 211 -16.30 -4.47 8.08
CA ASP A 211 -17.62 -5.08 7.88
C ASP A 211 -18.14 -4.79 6.46
N THR A 212 -17.98 -3.58 5.96
CA THR A 212 -18.39 -3.21 4.59
C THR A 212 -17.59 -3.98 3.53
N LEU A 213 -16.29 -4.19 3.72
CA LEU A 213 -15.45 -5.01 2.84
C LEU A 213 -15.91 -6.48 2.85
N SER A 214 -16.29 -7.00 4.02
CA SER A 214 -16.82 -8.35 4.16
C SER A 214 -18.15 -8.53 3.43
N GLU A 215 -19.09 -7.61 3.58
CA GLU A 215 -20.40 -7.60 2.90
C GLU A 215 -20.25 -7.54 1.38
N ALA A 216 -19.27 -6.77 0.88
CA ALA A 216 -18.96 -6.68 -0.55
C ALA A 216 -18.21 -7.91 -1.09
N LYS A 217 -18.05 -8.99 -0.30
CA LYS A 217 -17.27 -10.19 -0.60
C LYS A 217 -15.79 -9.89 -0.92
N GLN A 218 -15.31 -8.73 -0.54
CA GLN A 218 -13.89 -8.39 -0.50
C GLN A 218 -13.35 -8.84 0.85
N THR A 219 -13.03 -10.12 0.98
CA THR A 219 -12.66 -10.73 2.27
C THR A 219 -11.45 -10.01 2.88
N PRO A 220 -11.63 -9.27 3.99
CA PRO A 220 -10.48 -8.73 4.71
C PRO A 220 -9.60 -9.87 5.17
N LYS A 221 -8.28 -9.66 5.19
CA LYS A 221 -7.37 -10.67 5.72
C LYS A 221 -7.73 -10.95 7.18
N ALA A 222 -7.69 -12.20 7.60
CA ALA A 222 -7.97 -12.62 8.99
C ALA A 222 -7.16 -11.78 10.01
N TYR A 223 -5.94 -11.39 9.64
CA TYR A 223 -5.10 -10.48 10.41
C TYR A 223 -5.79 -9.15 10.78
N SER A 224 -6.57 -8.55 9.87
CA SER A 224 -7.25 -7.26 10.15
C SER A 224 -8.30 -7.38 11.25
N TYR A 225 -9.04 -8.49 11.31
CA TYR A 225 -9.98 -8.74 12.40
C TYR A 225 -9.31 -9.10 13.70
N LEU A 226 -8.25 -9.91 13.67
CA LEU A 226 -7.44 -10.22 14.86
C LEU A 226 -6.84 -8.95 15.46
N LEU A 227 -6.33 -8.06 14.63
CA LEU A 227 -5.82 -6.76 15.05
C LEU A 227 -6.91 -5.91 15.68
N LEU A 228 -8.09 -5.83 15.05
CA LEU A 228 -9.25 -5.09 15.54
C LEU A 228 -9.65 -5.57 16.95
N GLU A 229 -9.80 -6.88 17.13
CA GLU A 229 -10.16 -7.47 18.43
C GLU A 229 -9.09 -7.21 19.49
N SER A 230 -7.81 -7.34 19.13
CA SER A 230 -6.70 -7.00 20.02
C SER A 230 -6.73 -5.53 20.45
N LEU A 231 -7.04 -4.61 19.57
CA LEU A 231 -7.14 -3.18 19.88
C LEU A 231 -8.36 -2.85 20.73
N TYR A 232 -9.51 -3.52 20.51
CA TYR A 232 -10.66 -3.40 21.42
C TYR A 232 -10.35 -3.93 22.79
N ALA A 233 -9.68 -5.09 22.90
CA ALA A 233 -9.23 -5.61 24.19
C ALA A 233 -8.32 -4.61 24.90
N ASP A 234 -7.34 -4.04 24.20
CA ASP A 234 -6.44 -3.00 24.76
C ASP A 234 -7.22 -1.77 25.26
N TYR A 235 -8.18 -1.28 24.47
CA TYR A 235 -9.02 -0.15 24.88
C TYR A 235 -9.81 -0.47 26.16
N TYR A 236 -10.57 -1.56 26.19
CA TYR A 236 -11.43 -1.88 27.33
C TYR A 236 -10.68 -2.32 28.58
N LEU A 237 -9.48 -2.90 28.46
CA LEU A 237 -8.64 -3.21 29.62
C LEU A 237 -8.09 -1.94 30.27
N ASN A 238 -7.92 -0.86 29.53
CA ASN A 238 -7.34 0.39 30.05
C ASN A 238 -8.39 1.45 30.41
N GLU A 239 -9.48 1.54 29.64
CA GLU A 239 -10.49 2.62 29.75
C GLU A 239 -11.87 2.10 30.19
N GLY A 240 -12.10 0.81 30.11
CA GLY A 240 -13.39 0.18 30.42
C GLY A 240 -13.32 -0.78 31.58
N THR A 241 -14.10 -1.85 31.49
CA THR A 241 -14.14 -2.93 32.46
C THR A 241 -13.63 -4.24 31.88
N LEU A 242 -13.24 -5.18 32.73
CA LEU A 242 -12.85 -6.52 32.32
C LEU A 242 -13.98 -7.24 31.59
N ASP A 243 -15.22 -7.01 31.98
CA ASP A 243 -16.39 -7.64 31.31
C ASP A 243 -16.60 -7.12 29.89
N GLU A 244 -16.31 -5.83 29.63
CA GLU A 244 -16.32 -5.27 28.27
C GLU A 244 -15.13 -5.79 27.42
N ALA A 245 -13.99 -6.07 28.03
CA ALA A 245 -12.82 -6.61 27.34
C ALA A 245 -12.98 -8.09 26.94
N ARG A 246 -13.69 -8.90 27.74
CA ARG A 246 -13.81 -10.36 27.54
C ARG A 246 -14.21 -10.81 26.13
N PRO A 247 -15.19 -10.17 25.44
CA PRO A 247 -15.56 -10.59 24.10
C PRO A 247 -14.45 -10.48 23.06
N HIS A 248 -13.38 -9.71 23.37
CA HIS A 248 -12.26 -9.40 22.46
C HIS A 248 -10.97 -10.12 22.83
N LEU A 249 -10.97 -10.88 23.94
CA LEU A 249 -9.83 -11.69 24.39
C LEU A 249 -9.88 -13.10 23.81
#